data_056f31ee2b8bdba84ae931b7f6d00e52
#
_entry.id   056f31ee2b8bdba84ae931b7f6d00e52
#
_cell.length_a   1.000
_cell.length_b   1.000
_cell.length_c   1.000
_cell.angle_alpha   90.00
_cell.angle_beta   90.00
_cell.angle_gamma   90.00
#
_symmetry.space_group_name_H-M   'P 1'
#
loop_
_entity.id
_entity.type
_entity.pdbx_description
1 polymer ?
#
loop_
_entity_poly.entity_id
_entity_poly.type
_entity_poly.pdbx_seq_one_letter_code
_entity_poly.pdbx_strand_id
1 'polypeptide(L)'
;MAARRAGSMLIKKMVNLSKLKIEEKGHNDYVSDADHAAEKAVIDCILKHYPDHAILAEESGQHGESDTVWIVDPLDGTTNYLHGFPVFAVSIGVQVKGRMEHGVVYDPMRQELFTASRGQGAQVDGRRIRVSGQKQLERALVGTGFPYRRVDDELGPYMNMLAKILKSTSGVRRPGAAALDLAYVAAGRLDAFWETGLKSWDLAAGSLIIREAGGMVSGLDGSENYLDTGHILTGTPKIYRDIARLCASEIKALV
;
A
#
# COMPACT_ATOMS: atom_id res chain seq x y z
N MET A 1 13.44 12.26 0.83
CA MET A 1 13.91 13.03 -0.36
C MET A 1 13.37 12.38 -1.65
N ALA A 2 13.71 11.12 -1.96
CA ALA A 2 13.28 10.44 -3.19
C ALA A 2 11.77 10.49 -3.44
N ALA A 3 10.93 10.07 -2.47
CA ALA A 3 9.48 10.09 -2.62
C ALA A 3 8.90 11.49 -2.91
N ARG A 4 9.39 12.55 -2.25
CA ARG A 4 8.96 13.93 -2.54
C ARG A 4 9.36 14.38 -3.94
N ARG A 5 10.54 13.95 -4.42
CA ARG A 5 11.01 14.27 -5.78
C ARG A 5 10.11 13.59 -6.83
N ALA A 6 9.83 12.31 -6.67
CA ALA A 6 8.90 11.57 -7.54
C ALA A 6 7.50 12.19 -7.51
N GLY A 7 6.93 12.42 -6.32
CA GLY A 7 5.61 13.04 -6.19
C GLY A 7 5.51 14.42 -6.83
N SER A 8 6.57 15.25 -6.74
CA SER A 8 6.61 16.55 -7.44
C SER A 8 6.58 16.38 -8.96
N MET A 9 7.22 15.35 -9.50
CA MET A 9 7.17 15.03 -10.93
C MET A 9 5.78 14.56 -11.35
N LEU A 10 5.14 13.70 -10.54
CA LEU A 10 3.78 13.24 -10.79
C LEU A 10 2.80 14.42 -10.83
N ILE A 11 2.82 15.30 -9.84
CA ILE A 11 1.97 16.52 -9.81
C ILE A 11 2.20 17.37 -11.06
N LYS A 12 3.46 17.59 -11.47
CA LYS A 12 3.78 18.39 -12.66
C LYS A 12 3.23 17.75 -13.94
N LYS A 13 3.34 16.43 -14.08
CA LYS A 13 2.81 15.71 -15.26
C LYS A 13 1.28 15.65 -15.25
N MET A 14 0.64 15.60 -14.09
CA MET A 14 -0.81 15.57 -13.92
C MET A 14 -1.52 16.79 -14.53
N VAL A 15 -0.85 17.92 -14.66
CA VAL A 15 -1.40 19.13 -15.33
C VAL A 15 -1.74 18.88 -16.81
N ASN A 16 -1.11 17.89 -17.45
CA ASN A 16 -1.27 17.58 -18.87
C ASN A 16 -1.51 16.08 -19.09
N LEU A 17 -2.47 15.47 -18.43
CA LEU A 17 -2.79 14.03 -18.51
C LEU A 17 -3.02 13.56 -19.97
N SER A 18 -3.64 14.38 -20.80
CA SER A 18 -3.91 14.05 -22.22
C SER A 18 -2.66 13.86 -23.08
N LYS A 19 -1.48 14.23 -22.58
CA LYS A 19 -0.19 14.08 -23.28
C LYS A 19 0.60 12.87 -22.79
N LEU A 20 0.12 12.16 -21.78
CA LEU A 20 0.80 10.96 -21.26
C LEU A 20 0.72 9.84 -22.30
N LYS A 21 1.81 9.16 -22.47
CA LYS A 21 1.84 7.88 -23.17
C LYS A 21 1.45 6.79 -22.19
N ILE A 22 0.37 6.10 -22.50
CA ILE A 22 -0.20 5.06 -21.64
C ILE A 22 -0.02 3.73 -22.37
N GLU A 23 0.45 2.72 -21.62
CA GLU A 23 0.57 1.34 -22.07
C GLU A 23 -0.23 0.44 -21.13
N GLU A 24 -0.87 -0.59 -21.68
CA GLU A 24 -1.60 -1.60 -20.91
C GLU A 24 -0.69 -2.80 -20.68
N LYS A 25 -0.37 -3.11 -19.42
CA LYS A 25 0.43 -4.27 -19.03
C LYS A 25 -0.41 -5.56 -18.95
N GLY A 26 -1.72 -5.41 -18.73
CA GLY A 26 -2.67 -6.49 -18.56
C GLY A 26 -4.07 -5.95 -18.25
N HIS A 27 -5.03 -6.84 -18.02
CA HIS A 27 -6.41 -6.44 -17.74
C HIS A 27 -6.49 -5.50 -16.53
N ASN A 28 -6.90 -4.24 -16.76
CA ASN A 28 -6.94 -3.16 -15.76
C ASN A 28 -5.58 -2.85 -15.10
N ASP A 29 -4.48 -3.13 -15.77
CA ASP A 29 -3.12 -2.86 -15.31
C ASP A 29 -2.43 -1.93 -16.31
N TYR A 30 -2.17 -0.70 -15.91
CA TYR A 30 -1.68 0.37 -16.78
C TYR A 30 -0.36 0.93 -16.27
N VAL A 31 0.45 1.40 -17.21
CA VAL A 31 1.67 2.17 -16.94
C VAL A 31 1.71 3.38 -17.87
N SER A 32 2.32 4.44 -17.42
CA SER A 32 2.55 5.63 -18.23
C SER A 32 3.99 6.12 -18.15
N ASP A 33 4.32 7.07 -19.01
CA ASP A 33 5.62 7.76 -18.92
C ASP A 33 5.77 8.59 -17.62
N ALA A 34 4.70 8.76 -16.84
CA ALA A 34 4.76 9.34 -15.51
C ALA A 34 5.34 8.36 -14.48
N ASP A 35 4.90 7.09 -14.53
CA ASP A 35 5.40 6.02 -13.67
C ASP A 35 6.90 5.82 -13.89
N HIS A 36 7.34 5.63 -15.14
CA HIS A 36 8.75 5.47 -15.50
C HIS A 36 9.61 6.67 -15.07
N ALA A 37 9.10 7.90 -15.24
CA ALA A 37 9.85 9.09 -14.83
C ALA A 37 9.95 9.20 -13.30
N ALA A 38 8.88 8.87 -12.57
CA ALA A 38 8.87 8.85 -11.12
C ALA A 38 9.82 7.77 -10.58
N GLU A 39 9.76 6.55 -11.15
CA GLU A 39 10.65 5.45 -10.79
C GLU A 39 12.12 5.82 -11.00
N LYS A 40 12.47 6.33 -12.18
CA LYS A 40 13.83 6.80 -12.47
C LYS A 40 14.30 7.84 -11.44
N ALA A 41 13.44 8.78 -11.05
CA ALA A 41 13.80 9.80 -10.07
C ALA A 41 14.05 9.21 -8.68
N VAL A 42 13.33 8.14 -8.30
CA VAL A 42 13.56 7.41 -7.04
C VAL A 42 14.88 6.65 -7.12
N ILE A 43 15.08 5.84 -8.18
CA ILE A 43 16.28 5.01 -8.39
C ILE A 43 17.54 5.88 -8.42
N ASP A 44 17.56 6.95 -9.24
CA ASP A 44 18.69 7.88 -9.33
C ASP A 44 19.04 8.49 -7.97
N CYS A 45 18.01 8.80 -7.16
CA CYS A 45 18.20 9.35 -5.83
C CYS A 45 18.78 8.31 -4.85
N ILE A 46 18.33 7.06 -4.91
CA ILE A 46 18.80 5.97 -4.05
C ILE A 46 20.25 5.64 -4.41
N LEU A 47 20.55 5.31 -5.67
CA LEU A 47 21.87 4.87 -6.11
C LEU A 47 22.95 5.97 -5.98
N LYS A 48 22.57 7.23 -6.03
CA LYS A 48 23.49 8.34 -5.75
C LYS A 48 24.05 8.29 -4.31
N HIS A 49 23.26 7.83 -3.34
CA HIS A 49 23.64 7.81 -1.93
C HIS A 49 24.02 6.42 -1.42
N TYR A 50 23.50 5.38 -2.07
CA TYR A 50 23.66 3.98 -1.71
C TYR A 50 23.91 3.15 -2.98
N PRO A 51 25.09 3.30 -3.64
CA PRO A 51 25.39 2.66 -4.92
C PRO A 51 25.43 1.14 -4.86
N ASP A 52 25.70 0.56 -3.69
CA ASP A 52 25.83 -0.88 -3.48
C ASP A 52 24.54 -1.56 -2.98
N HIS A 53 23.42 -0.79 -2.87
CA HIS A 53 22.14 -1.37 -2.48
C HIS A 53 21.38 -1.91 -3.70
N ALA A 54 20.59 -2.95 -3.48
CA ALA A 54 19.66 -3.46 -4.50
C ALA A 54 18.34 -2.70 -4.49
N ILE A 55 17.64 -2.72 -5.62
CA ILE A 55 16.31 -2.13 -5.77
C ILE A 55 15.40 -3.16 -6.43
N LEU A 56 14.20 -3.34 -5.88
CA LEU A 56 13.08 -4.02 -6.50
C LEU A 56 12.02 -2.96 -6.79
N ALA A 57 11.85 -2.61 -8.06
CA ALA A 57 10.91 -1.58 -8.51
C ALA A 57 9.79 -2.18 -9.35
N GLU A 58 8.62 -1.56 -9.34
CA GLU A 58 7.43 -2.06 -10.03
C GLU A 58 7.65 -2.15 -11.54
N GLU A 59 8.21 -1.10 -12.16
CA GLU A 59 8.27 -0.96 -13.60
C GLU A 59 9.50 -1.63 -14.21
N SER A 60 10.66 -1.45 -13.59
CA SER A 60 11.93 -1.94 -14.11
C SER A 60 12.42 -3.23 -13.46
N GLY A 61 11.72 -3.74 -12.44
CA GLY A 61 12.07 -4.97 -11.75
C GLY A 61 13.26 -4.84 -10.82
N GLN A 62 14.09 -5.89 -10.75
CA GLN A 62 15.21 -5.95 -9.81
C GLN A 62 16.49 -5.35 -10.41
N HIS A 63 17.17 -4.52 -9.64
CA HIS A 63 18.47 -3.93 -9.94
C HIS A 63 19.46 -4.29 -8.84
N GLY A 64 20.55 -4.97 -9.24
CA GLY A 64 21.62 -5.39 -8.35
C GLY A 64 21.24 -6.49 -7.36
N GLU A 65 22.22 -6.88 -6.55
CA GLU A 65 22.08 -7.86 -5.45
C GLU A 65 22.74 -7.28 -4.20
N SER A 66 22.03 -7.29 -3.08
CA SER A 66 22.50 -6.77 -1.79
C SER A 66 21.65 -7.29 -0.65
N ASP A 67 22.22 -7.38 0.53
CA ASP A 67 21.45 -7.61 1.78
C ASP A 67 20.45 -6.47 2.07
N THR A 68 20.65 -5.29 1.46
CA THR A 68 19.75 -4.13 1.58
C THR A 68 19.03 -3.91 0.27
N VAL A 69 17.71 -4.09 0.27
CA VAL A 69 16.82 -3.97 -0.90
C VAL A 69 15.83 -2.86 -0.67
N TRP A 70 15.75 -1.93 -1.63
CA TRP A 70 14.73 -0.90 -1.70
C TRP A 70 13.57 -1.42 -2.55
N ILE A 71 12.38 -1.49 -1.97
CA ILE A 71 11.16 -1.95 -2.63
C ILE A 71 10.35 -0.71 -2.98
N VAL A 72 10.14 -0.46 -4.27
CA VAL A 72 9.65 0.83 -4.79
C VAL A 72 8.41 0.65 -5.63
N ASP A 73 7.36 1.35 -5.27
CA ASP A 73 6.23 1.67 -6.13
C ASP A 73 6.29 3.17 -6.43
N PRO A 74 6.55 3.54 -7.68
CA PRO A 74 6.69 4.95 -8.07
C PRO A 74 5.35 5.69 -8.12
N LEU A 75 4.25 4.95 -8.36
CA LEU A 75 2.90 5.50 -8.52
C LEU A 75 1.82 4.46 -8.15
N ASP A 76 1.64 4.19 -6.87
CA ASP A 76 0.48 3.42 -6.39
C ASP A 76 -0.81 4.18 -6.72
N GLY A 77 -1.74 3.52 -7.42
CA GLY A 77 -2.98 4.11 -7.90
C GLY A 77 -2.86 4.71 -9.31
N THR A 78 -2.12 4.07 -10.22
CA THR A 78 -1.94 4.50 -11.63
C THR A 78 -3.28 4.76 -12.33
N THR A 79 -4.28 3.88 -12.17
CA THR A 79 -5.62 4.11 -12.73
C THR A 79 -6.25 5.41 -12.25
N ASN A 80 -6.18 5.70 -10.95
CA ASN A 80 -6.67 6.96 -10.39
C ASN A 80 -5.93 8.15 -11.01
N TYR A 81 -4.61 8.06 -11.09
CA TYR A 81 -3.77 9.11 -11.65
C TYR A 81 -4.14 9.41 -13.10
N LEU A 82 -4.31 8.40 -13.95
CA LEU A 82 -4.66 8.53 -15.35
C LEU A 82 -6.05 9.18 -15.55
N HIS A 83 -6.96 8.97 -14.62
CA HIS A 83 -8.30 9.60 -14.61
C HIS A 83 -8.32 10.97 -13.91
N GLY A 84 -7.19 11.49 -13.43
CA GLY A 84 -7.15 12.72 -12.64
C GLY A 84 -7.83 12.61 -11.28
N PHE A 85 -8.07 11.38 -10.79
CA PHE A 85 -8.64 11.15 -9.47
C PHE A 85 -7.54 11.31 -8.41
N PRO A 86 -7.70 12.24 -7.43
CA PRO A 86 -6.59 12.73 -6.60
C PRO A 86 -6.24 11.79 -5.43
N VAL A 87 -6.08 10.48 -5.71
CA VAL A 87 -5.72 9.45 -4.73
C VAL A 87 -4.67 8.53 -5.34
N PHE A 88 -3.41 8.81 -5.06
CA PHE A 88 -2.24 8.04 -5.48
C PHE A 88 -1.06 8.36 -4.58
N ALA A 89 -0.04 7.50 -4.55
CA ALA A 89 1.12 7.66 -3.68
C ALA A 89 2.43 7.24 -4.35
N VAL A 90 3.54 7.60 -3.70
CA VAL A 90 4.85 6.98 -3.88
C VAL A 90 5.13 6.14 -2.65
N SER A 91 5.41 4.86 -2.82
CA SER A 91 5.71 3.91 -1.75
C SER A 91 7.17 3.43 -1.84
N ILE A 92 7.91 3.49 -0.74
CA ILE A 92 9.31 3.05 -0.66
C ILE A 92 9.53 2.28 0.64
N GLY A 93 9.77 0.98 0.53
CA GLY A 93 10.20 0.13 1.64
C GLY A 93 11.70 -0.11 1.59
N VAL A 94 12.34 -0.32 2.73
CA VAL A 94 13.74 -0.78 2.80
C VAL A 94 13.81 -2.04 3.63
N GLN A 95 14.26 -3.12 3.00
CA GLN A 95 14.47 -4.41 3.62
C GLN A 95 15.97 -4.64 3.82
N VAL A 96 16.36 -5.12 5.01
CA VAL A 96 17.74 -5.50 5.33
C VAL A 96 17.74 -6.94 5.79
N LYS A 97 18.48 -7.80 5.07
CA LYS A 97 18.55 -9.25 5.35
C LYS A 97 17.17 -9.89 5.49
N GLY A 98 16.27 -9.59 4.53
CA GLY A 98 14.92 -10.14 4.51
C GLY A 98 13.94 -9.48 5.49
N ARG A 99 14.33 -8.46 6.28
CA ARG A 99 13.47 -7.81 7.26
C ARG A 99 13.22 -6.35 6.94
N MET A 100 11.94 -5.93 6.95
CA MET A 100 11.58 -4.52 6.72
C MET A 100 12.12 -3.64 7.86
N GLU A 101 12.95 -2.66 7.52
CA GLU A 101 13.59 -1.74 8.47
C GLU A 101 13.07 -0.30 8.35
N HIS A 102 12.77 0.15 7.12
CA HIS A 102 12.22 1.50 6.91
C HIS A 102 11.06 1.47 5.92
N GLY A 103 10.11 2.37 6.10
CA GLY A 103 8.98 2.57 5.20
C GLY A 103 8.66 4.04 5.02
N VAL A 104 8.35 4.42 3.79
CA VAL A 104 7.93 5.76 3.40
C VAL A 104 6.75 5.64 2.44
N VAL A 105 5.64 6.30 2.73
CA VAL A 105 4.52 6.53 1.81
C VAL A 105 4.30 8.03 1.70
N TYR A 106 4.29 8.54 0.48
CA TYR A 106 4.08 9.96 0.23
C TYR A 106 2.81 10.18 -0.59
N ASP A 107 1.87 10.93 -0.03
CA ASP A 107 0.69 11.44 -0.71
C ASP A 107 1.03 12.83 -1.32
N PRO A 108 1.24 12.94 -2.64
CA PRO A 108 1.62 14.22 -3.23
C PRO A 108 0.46 15.21 -3.31
N MET A 109 -0.80 14.73 -3.32
CA MET A 109 -1.97 15.59 -3.38
C MET A 109 -2.24 16.31 -2.06
N ARG A 110 -1.99 15.61 -0.93
CA ARG A 110 -2.13 16.19 0.42
C ARG A 110 -0.81 16.66 0.99
N GLN A 111 0.31 16.39 0.29
CA GLN A 111 1.69 16.68 0.72
C GLN A 111 2.04 16.01 2.06
N GLU A 112 1.41 14.90 2.39
CA GLU A 112 1.64 14.15 3.62
C GLU A 112 2.71 13.06 3.41
N LEU A 113 3.71 13.05 4.27
CA LEU A 113 4.79 12.06 4.26
C LEU A 113 4.68 11.15 5.48
N PHE A 114 4.21 9.91 5.26
CA PHE A 114 4.18 8.87 6.28
C PHE A 114 5.52 8.15 6.32
N THR A 115 6.08 7.96 7.50
CA THR A 115 7.39 7.33 7.67
C THR A 115 7.41 6.44 8.90
N ALA A 116 8.19 5.36 8.82
CA ALA A 116 8.54 4.55 9.97
C ALA A 116 9.96 3.99 9.83
N SER A 117 10.61 3.78 10.96
CA SER A 117 11.77 2.93 11.12
C SER A 117 11.49 1.93 12.22
N ARG A 118 11.92 0.69 12.05
CA ARG A 118 11.66 -0.39 13.01
C ARG A 118 12.10 0.01 14.41
N GLY A 119 11.19 -0.14 15.39
CA GLY A 119 11.39 0.19 16.79
C GLY A 119 11.37 1.69 17.12
N GLN A 120 11.12 2.57 16.15
CA GLN A 120 11.14 4.02 16.34
C GLN A 120 9.74 4.65 16.34
N GLY A 121 8.73 3.85 15.98
CA GLY A 121 7.36 4.32 15.79
C GLY A 121 7.13 4.94 14.41
N ALA A 122 5.85 5.22 14.12
CA ALA A 122 5.40 5.81 12.87
C ALA A 122 5.10 7.30 13.02
N GLN A 123 5.26 8.05 11.92
CA GLN A 123 5.06 9.50 11.87
C GLN A 123 4.39 9.92 10.55
N VAL A 124 3.65 11.03 10.59
CA VAL A 124 3.27 11.82 9.42
C VAL A 124 3.82 13.24 9.58
N ASP A 125 4.60 13.68 8.60
CA ASP A 125 5.28 14.99 8.60
C ASP A 125 6.01 15.30 9.93
N GLY A 126 6.72 14.29 10.48
CA GLY A 126 7.45 14.37 11.73
C GLY A 126 6.59 14.29 13.00
N ARG A 127 5.28 14.22 12.89
CA ARG A 127 4.37 14.05 14.02
C ARG A 127 4.05 12.57 14.23
N ARG A 128 4.23 12.09 15.46
CA ARG A 128 3.95 10.68 15.80
C ARG A 128 2.49 10.32 15.56
N ILE A 129 2.26 9.18 14.92
CA ILE A 129 0.92 8.62 14.68
C ILE A 129 0.74 7.28 15.37
N ARG A 130 -0.52 6.90 15.56
CA ARG A 130 -0.98 5.61 16.08
C ARG A 130 -2.21 5.16 15.33
N VAL A 131 -2.41 3.86 15.23
CA VAL A 131 -3.71 3.31 14.80
C VAL A 131 -4.82 3.83 15.71
N SER A 132 -6.04 3.84 15.24
CA SER A 132 -7.18 4.34 15.99
C SER A 132 -7.41 3.54 17.29
N GLY A 133 -8.07 4.13 18.25
CA GLY A 133 -8.53 3.47 19.48
C GLY A 133 -9.84 2.71 19.32
N GLN A 134 -10.34 2.47 18.10
CA GLN A 134 -11.64 1.86 17.86
C GLN A 134 -11.67 0.40 18.33
N LYS A 135 -12.73 0.06 19.08
CA LYS A 135 -12.93 -1.28 19.66
C LYS A 135 -14.26 -1.92 19.26
N GLN A 136 -15.15 -1.16 18.65
CA GLN A 136 -16.47 -1.60 18.24
C GLN A 136 -16.54 -1.72 16.73
N LEU A 137 -16.77 -2.94 16.23
CA LEU A 137 -16.80 -3.21 14.79
C LEU A 137 -17.86 -2.37 14.07
N GLU A 138 -19.02 -2.17 14.71
CA GLU A 138 -20.15 -1.40 14.19
C GLU A 138 -19.81 0.07 13.91
N ARG A 139 -18.74 0.58 14.53
CA ARG A 139 -18.26 1.95 14.37
C ARG A 139 -17.00 2.04 13.53
N ALA A 140 -16.48 0.91 13.10
CA ALA A 140 -15.24 0.87 12.32
C ALA A 140 -15.47 1.39 10.89
N LEU A 141 -14.49 2.13 10.38
CA LEU A 141 -14.36 2.50 8.98
C LEU A 141 -13.25 1.66 8.35
N VAL A 142 -13.59 0.89 7.32
CA VAL A 142 -12.69 -0.13 6.77
C VAL A 142 -12.34 0.20 5.33
N GLY A 143 -11.06 0.08 4.96
CA GLY A 143 -10.57 0.21 3.59
C GLY A 143 -10.53 -1.12 2.87
N THR A 144 -10.56 -1.09 1.51
CA THR A 144 -10.42 -2.29 0.67
C THR A 144 -10.05 -1.93 -0.77
N GLY A 145 -9.55 -2.91 -1.52
CA GLY A 145 -9.49 -2.93 -2.99
C GLY A 145 -10.37 -4.04 -3.56
N PHE A 146 -10.30 -4.30 -4.87
CA PHE A 146 -11.05 -5.38 -5.53
C PHE A 146 -10.11 -6.32 -6.28
N PRO A 147 -10.38 -7.65 -6.32
CA PRO A 147 -9.51 -8.66 -6.94
C PRO A 147 -9.63 -8.69 -8.47
N TYR A 148 -9.46 -7.55 -9.16
CA TYR A 148 -9.63 -7.48 -10.61
C TYR A 148 -8.59 -8.27 -11.42
N ARG A 149 -7.47 -8.68 -10.82
CA ARG A 149 -6.46 -9.56 -11.45
C ARG A 149 -6.83 -11.05 -11.40
N ARG A 150 -7.74 -11.46 -10.50
CA ARG A 150 -8.19 -12.85 -10.26
C ARG A 150 -9.70 -12.93 -10.08
N VAL A 151 -10.44 -12.24 -10.95
CA VAL A 151 -11.90 -12.06 -10.83
C VAL A 151 -12.63 -13.42 -10.81
N ASP A 152 -12.23 -14.36 -11.66
CA ASP A 152 -12.95 -15.63 -11.82
C ASP A 152 -12.88 -16.52 -10.56
N ASP A 153 -11.74 -16.51 -9.86
CA ASP A 153 -11.51 -17.39 -8.71
C ASP A 153 -11.90 -16.72 -7.37
N GLU A 154 -11.63 -15.44 -7.23
CA GLU A 154 -11.70 -14.76 -5.92
C GLU A 154 -12.96 -13.90 -5.73
N LEU A 155 -13.63 -13.48 -6.80
CA LEU A 155 -14.72 -12.50 -6.72
C LEU A 155 -15.88 -12.97 -5.81
N GLY A 156 -16.30 -14.22 -5.89
CA GLY A 156 -17.40 -14.74 -5.09
C GLY A 156 -17.13 -14.67 -3.58
N PRO A 157 -16.08 -15.34 -3.08
CA PRO A 157 -15.69 -15.26 -1.67
C PRO A 157 -15.40 -13.83 -1.22
N TYR A 158 -14.75 -13.02 -2.07
CA TYR A 158 -14.44 -11.62 -1.78
C TYR A 158 -15.71 -10.78 -1.57
N MET A 159 -16.70 -10.89 -2.46
CA MET A 159 -17.97 -10.16 -2.35
C MET A 159 -18.78 -10.60 -1.13
N ASN A 160 -18.72 -11.87 -0.75
CA ASN A 160 -19.33 -12.38 0.48
C ASN A 160 -18.67 -11.75 1.72
N MET A 161 -17.33 -11.67 1.73
CA MET A 161 -16.57 -10.97 2.78
C MET A 161 -16.97 -9.49 2.86
N LEU A 162 -16.99 -8.80 1.72
CA LEU A 162 -17.42 -7.40 1.63
C LEU A 162 -18.83 -7.21 2.18
N ALA A 163 -19.79 -8.07 1.80
CA ALA A 163 -21.16 -8.00 2.28
C ALA A 163 -21.28 -8.16 3.80
N LYS A 164 -20.49 -9.06 4.41
CA LYS A 164 -20.43 -9.23 5.86
C LYS A 164 -19.88 -7.97 6.56
N ILE A 165 -18.77 -7.43 6.04
CA ILE A 165 -18.13 -6.23 6.59
C ILE A 165 -19.06 -5.02 6.48
N LEU A 166 -19.70 -4.80 5.32
CA LEU A 166 -20.67 -3.72 5.13
C LEU A 166 -21.84 -3.75 6.13
N LYS A 167 -22.33 -4.94 6.46
CA LYS A 167 -23.43 -5.12 7.43
C LYS A 167 -22.99 -4.90 8.87
N SER A 168 -21.69 -5.00 9.16
CA SER A 168 -21.15 -5.05 10.51
C SER A 168 -20.34 -3.79 10.89
N THR A 169 -20.14 -2.85 9.97
CA THR A 169 -19.28 -1.67 10.17
C THR A 169 -20.00 -0.37 9.84
N SER A 170 -19.40 0.77 10.19
CA SER A 170 -19.93 2.09 9.80
C SER A 170 -19.84 2.33 8.28
N GLY A 171 -18.99 1.61 7.58
CA GLY A 171 -18.85 1.73 6.14
C GLY A 171 -17.49 1.27 5.62
N VAL A 172 -17.44 1.12 4.30
CA VAL A 172 -16.25 0.72 3.58
C VAL A 172 -15.79 1.86 2.65
N ARG A 173 -14.50 1.98 2.46
CA ARG A 173 -13.87 2.87 1.49
C ARG A 173 -13.06 2.05 0.51
N ARG A 174 -13.12 2.41 -0.77
CA ARG A 174 -12.31 1.83 -1.85
C ARG A 174 -11.62 2.98 -2.60
N PRO A 175 -10.58 3.61 -2.00
CA PRO A 175 -9.92 4.75 -2.61
C PRO A 175 -9.09 4.40 -3.85
N GLY A 176 -8.49 3.19 -3.91
CA GLY A 176 -7.77 2.67 -5.06
C GLY A 176 -6.29 3.01 -5.10
N ALA A 177 -5.68 3.16 -3.93
CA ALA A 177 -4.23 3.27 -3.72
C ALA A 177 -3.89 2.56 -2.40
N ALA A 178 -3.43 1.31 -2.50
CA ALA A 178 -3.24 0.42 -1.35
C ALA A 178 -2.23 0.97 -0.33
N ALA A 179 -1.14 1.58 -0.80
CA ALA A 179 -0.15 2.19 0.08
C ALA A 179 -0.75 3.32 0.93
N LEU A 180 -1.69 4.14 0.36
CA LEU A 180 -2.40 5.16 1.12
C LEU A 180 -3.40 4.56 2.10
N ASP A 181 -4.11 3.50 1.71
CA ASP A 181 -5.04 2.82 2.61
C ASP A 181 -4.30 2.30 3.85
N LEU A 182 -3.14 1.68 3.66
CA LEU A 182 -2.26 1.23 4.75
C LEU A 182 -1.76 2.40 5.61
N ALA A 183 -1.31 3.50 4.99
CA ALA A 183 -0.89 4.70 5.70
C ALA A 183 -2.04 5.32 6.52
N TYR A 184 -3.27 5.26 6.00
CA TYR A 184 -4.46 5.76 6.71
C TYR A 184 -4.87 4.86 7.87
N VAL A 185 -4.68 3.54 7.78
CA VAL A 185 -4.81 2.66 8.95
C VAL A 185 -3.80 3.04 10.03
N ALA A 186 -2.53 3.24 9.66
CA ALA A 186 -1.49 3.63 10.60
C ALA A 186 -1.76 4.98 11.28
N ALA A 187 -2.40 5.92 10.57
CA ALA A 187 -2.77 7.23 11.08
C ALA A 187 -4.12 7.25 11.82
N GLY A 188 -4.82 6.12 11.93
CA GLY A 188 -6.12 6.01 12.58
C GLY A 188 -7.28 6.66 11.80
N ARG A 189 -7.10 6.91 10.49
CA ARG A 189 -8.14 7.42 9.59
C ARG A 189 -9.04 6.29 9.08
N LEU A 190 -8.49 5.08 8.96
CA LEU A 190 -9.18 3.81 8.79
C LEU A 190 -8.88 2.92 9.99
N ASP A 191 -9.82 2.05 10.34
CA ASP A 191 -9.69 1.14 11.48
C ASP A 191 -9.14 -0.22 11.06
N ALA A 192 -9.33 -0.59 9.79
CA ALA A 192 -8.80 -1.79 9.17
C ALA A 192 -8.72 -1.64 7.64
N PHE A 193 -7.98 -2.55 7.00
CA PHE A 193 -7.91 -2.69 5.55
C PHE A 193 -7.69 -4.15 5.19
N TRP A 194 -8.31 -4.61 4.08
CA TRP A 194 -8.01 -5.91 3.47
C TRP A 194 -8.00 -5.81 1.96
N GLU A 195 -7.15 -6.58 1.32
CA GLU A 195 -7.11 -6.73 -0.13
C GLU A 195 -6.42 -8.03 -0.51
N THR A 196 -6.67 -8.51 -1.73
CA THR A 196 -6.03 -9.69 -2.33
C THR A 196 -5.31 -9.34 -3.62
N GLY A 197 -4.24 -10.09 -3.94
CA GLY A 197 -3.53 -9.96 -5.22
C GLY A 197 -2.65 -8.74 -5.36
N LEU A 198 -2.29 -8.07 -4.26
CA LEU A 198 -1.32 -6.97 -4.23
C LEU A 198 0.10 -7.47 -4.49
N LYS A 199 1.01 -6.55 -4.73
CA LYS A 199 2.43 -6.83 -4.90
C LYS A 199 3.23 -6.36 -3.69
N SER A 200 4.46 -6.84 -3.57
CA SER A 200 5.33 -6.48 -2.45
C SER A 200 5.57 -4.96 -2.34
N TRP A 201 5.61 -4.24 -3.46
CA TRP A 201 5.82 -2.80 -3.47
C TRP A 201 4.61 -1.99 -2.96
N ASP A 202 3.37 -2.50 -3.15
CA ASP A 202 2.15 -1.92 -2.56
C ASP A 202 2.18 -2.01 -1.03
N LEU A 203 2.78 -3.09 -0.50
CA LEU A 203 2.66 -3.53 0.91
C LEU A 203 3.86 -3.15 1.79
N ALA A 204 5.07 -3.18 1.24
CA ALA A 204 6.31 -3.14 2.01
C ALA A 204 6.41 -1.96 2.98
N ALA A 205 6.21 -0.74 2.48
CA ALA A 205 6.28 0.46 3.31
C ALA A 205 5.11 0.54 4.30
N GLY A 206 3.88 0.39 3.80
CA GLY A 206 2.66 0.55 4.58
C GLY A 206 2.56 -0.44 5.74
N SER A 207 2.95 -1.70 5.52
CA SER A 207 2.93 -2.74 6.56
C SER A 207 3.84 -2.39 7.75
N LEU A 208 5.04 -1.89 7.49
CA LEU A 208 5.93 -1.45 8.57
C LEU A 208 5.35 -0.22 9.29
N ILE A 209 4.82 0.76 8.55
CA ILE A 209 4.23 1.96 9.15
C ILE A 209 3.08 1.59 10.10
N ILE A 210 2.23 0.63 9.72
CA ILE A 210 1.14 0.14 10.58
C ILE A 210 1.68 -0.55 11.84
N ARG A 211 2.66 -1.45 11.71
CA ARG A 211 3.27 -2.14 12.86
C ARG A 211 3.87 -1.14 13.84
N GLU A 212 4.59 -0.16 13.36
CA GLU A 212 5.20 0.91 14.16
C GLU A 212 4.16 1.86 14.77
N ALA A 213 2.98 1.97 14.17
CA ALA A 213 1.83 2.69 14.74
C ALA A 213 1.04 1.86 15.78
N GLY A 214 1.41 0.58 16.01
CA GLY A 214 0.75 -0.31 16.97
C GLY A 214 -0.43 -1.10 16.39
N GLY A 215 -0.55 -1.19 15.07
CA GLY A 215 -1.53 -2.01 14.37
C GLY A 215 -1.09 -3.47 14.17
N MET A 216 -2.03 -4.30 13.73
CA MET A 216 -1.81 -5.68 13.32
C MET A 216 -1.70 -5.76 11.81
N VAL A 217 -0.81 -6.59 11.30
CA VAL A 217 -0.62 -6.89 9.87
C VAL A 217 -0.31 -8.38 9.71
N SER A 218 -1.03 -9.04 8.82
CA SER A 218 -0.76 -10.42 8.40
C SER A 218 -1.31 -10.69 7.00
N GLY A 219 -1.00 -11.85 6.45
CA GLY A 219 -1.82 -12.46 5.40
C GLY A 219 -3.27 -12.66 5.86
N LEU A 220 -4.17 -12.92 4.93
CA LEU A 220 -5.57 -13.27 5.27
C LEU A 220 -5.62 -14.53 6.15
N ASP A 221 -4.72 -15.48 5.93
CA ASP A 221 -4.57 -16.71 6.71
C ASP A 221 -3.90 -16.51 8.08
N GLY A 222 -3.51 -15.29 8.40
CA GLY A 222 -2.78 -14.96 9.63
C GLY A 222 -1.27 -15.15 9.54
N SER A 223 -0.72 -15.54 8.39
CA SER A 223 0.72 -15.72 8.16
C SER A 223 1.47 -14.40 8.04
N GLU A 224 2.81 -14.48 8.11
CA GLU A 224 3.69 -13.31 7.93
C GLU A 224 4.15 -13.15 6.47
N ASN A 225 3.74 -14.04 5.55
CA ASN A 225 4.21 -14.06 4.16
C ASN A 225 3.36 -13.20 3.19
N TYR A 226 2.62 -12.22 3.71
CA TYR A 226 1.74 -11.33 2.93
C TYR A 226 2.47 -10.56 1.82
N LEU A 227 3.77 -10.32 1.94
CA LEU A 227 4.57 -9.69 0.88
C LEU A 227 4.70 -10.58 -0.36
N ASP A 228 4.68 -11.91 -0.17
CA ASP A 228 4.81 -12.88 -1.26
C ASP A 228 3.45 -13.24 -1.84
N THR A 229 2.45 -13.44 -0.98
CA THR A 229 1.09 -13.85 -1.40
C THR A 229 0.27 -12.68 -1.96
N GLY A 230 0.55 -11.46 -1.53
CA GLY A 230 -0.23 -10.28 -1.88
C GLY A 230 -1.61 -10.19 -1.19
N HIS A 231 -1.92 -11.14 -0.29
CA HIS A 231 -3.16 -11.13 0.49
C HIS A 231 -2.90 -10.51 1.85
N ILE A 232 -3.61 -9.45 2.20
CA ILE A 232 -3.37 -8.73 3.45
C ILE A 232 -4.67 -8.47 4.22
N LEU A 233 -4.58 -8.60 5.55
CA LEU A 233 -5.52 -8.07 6.52
C LEU A 233 -4.75 -7.25 7.56
N THR A 234 -5.23 -6.05 7.82
CA THR A 234 -4.60 -5.16 8.80
C THR A 234 -5.63 -4.33 9.54
N GLY A 235 -5.26 -3.78 10.69
CA GLY A 235 -6.13 -2.89 11.45
C GLY A 235 -5.70 -2.67 12.88
N THR A 236 -6.55 -1.98 13.64
CA THR A 236 -6.37 -1.92 15.10
C THR A 236 -6.50 -3.33 15.66
N PRO A 237 -5.81 -3.67 16.77
CA PRO A 237 -5.75 -5.05 17.27
C PRO A 237 -7.12 -5.69 17.52
N LYS A 238 -8.13 -4.92 17.91
CA LYS A 238 -9.48 -5.45 18.17
C LYS A 238 -10.26 -5.64 16.86
N ILE A 239 -10.28 -4.64 15.98
CA ILE A 239 -11.03 -4.68 14.71
C ILE A 239 -10.44 -5.73 13.78
N TYR A 240 -9.10 -5.83 13.70
CA TYR A 240 -8.41 -6.91 12.97
C TYR A 240 -8.94 -8.29 13.38
N ARG A 241 -8.96 -8.60 14.71
CA ARG A 241 -9.43 -9.90 15.20
C ARG A 241 -10.92 -10.14 14.93
N ASP A 242 -11.73 -9.09 15.03
CA ASP A 242 -13.17 -9.20 14.80
C ASP A 242 -13.47 -9.47 13.32
N ILE A 243 -12.77 -8.82 12.38
CA ILE A 243 -12.89 -9.07 10.94
C ILE A 243 -12.40 -10.48 10.60
N ALA A 244 -11.22 -10.89 11.08
CA ALA A 244 -10.68 -12.23 10.85
C ALA A 244 -11.67 -13.34 11.32
N ARG A 245 -12.32 -13.13 12.46
CA ARG A 245 -13.35 -14.07 12.98
C ARG A 245 -14.64 -14.02 12.19
N LEU A 246 -15.14 -12.83 11.86
CA LEU A 246 -16.38 -12.61 11.11
C LEU A 246 -16.31 -13.26 9.71
N CYS A 247 -15.17 -13.17 9.06
CA CYS A 247 -14.95 -13.56 7.68
C CYS A 247 -14.14 -14.88 7.54
N ALA A 248 -14.04 -15.68 8.60
CA ALA A 248 -13.18 -16.88 8.60
C ALA A 248 -13.48 -17.87 7.46
N SER A 249 -14.76 -18.03 7.06
CA SER A 249 -15.17 -18.90 5.97
C SER A 249 -14.76 -18.37 4.59
N GLU A 250 -14.88 -17.05 4.38
CA GLU A 250 -14.51 -16.38 3.13
C GLU A 250 -12.99 -16.33 2.99
N ILE A 251 -12.29 -16.02 4.08
CA ILE A 251 -10.82 -16.04 4.13
C ILE A 251 -10.30 -17.41 3.72
N LYS A 252 -10.85 -18.50 4.27
CA LYS A 252 -10.45 -19.87 3.90
C LYS A 252 -10.67 -20.20 2.41
N ALA A 253 -11.59 -19.53 1.75
CA ALA A 253 -11.86 -19.70 0.32
C ALA A 253 -10.97 -18.80 -0.57
N LEU A 254 -10.29 -17.82 0.00
CA LEU A 254 -9.40 -16.87 -0.70
C LEU A 254 -7.92 -17.26 -0.61
N VAL A 255 -7.55 -18.17 0.32
CA VAL A 255 -6.15 -18.56 0.59
C VAL A 255 -5.90 -20.04 0.34
#